data_8dfec59d9e936b1f5ccd725f2b1a04c8
#
_entry.id   8dfec59d9e936b1f5ccd725f2b1a04c8
#
_cell.length_a   1.000
_cell.length_b   1.000
_cell.length_c   1.000
_cell.angle_alpha   90.00
_cell.angle_beta   90.00
_cell.angle_gamma   90.00
#
_symmetry.space_group_name_H-M   'P 1'
#
loop_
_entity.id
_entity.type
_entity.pdbx_description
1 polymer ?
#
loop_
_entity_poly.entity_id
_entity_poly.type
_entity_poly.pdbx_seq_one_letter_code
_entity_poly.pdbx_strand_id
1 'polypeptide(L)'
;MTTPLAVIADLVPPGSRVLDLGCGDGRLLAHLRDTRGCTGLGVEIDADKLIAAVQKGVDVLQLDLEQGLSMFADDSFDVVLQIDTLPNIRHTENALRETARVGRLGILSFANFAHWSIRLRLLTGRLPVTPELPYEWYNTPNLRIATYADFTRLAAHCGLRVVQAFGLRGGRRIDFAAGLLGSEAVFCVQRA
;
A
#
# COMPACT_ATOMS: atom_id res chain seq x y z
N MET A 1 -14.83 10.13 12.74
CA MET A 1 -14.21 8.79 12.63
C MET A 1 -13.03 8.91 11.70
N THR A 2 -11.85 8.53 12.15
CA THR A 2 -10.65 8.52 11.31
C THR A 2 -10.79 7.39 10.28
N THR A 3 -10.68 7.70 9.01
CA THR A 3 -10.68 6.67 7.96
C THR A 3 -9.27 6.11 7.79
N PRO A 4 -9.09 4.87 7.30
CA PRO A 4 -7.76 4.35 6.97
C PRO A 4 -6.97 5.31 6.06
N LEU A 5 -7.63 5.92 5.10
CA LEU A 5 -7.07 6.90 4.17
C LEU A 5 -6.50 8.14 4.89
N ALA A 6 -7.17 8.65 5.93
CA ALA A 6 -6.67 9.80 6.70
C ALA A 6 -5.39 9.45 7.46
N VAL A 7 -5.31 8.23 8.04
CA VAL A 7 -4.09 7.78 8.75
C VAL A 7 -2.91 7.66 7.78
N ILE A 8 -3.13 7.15 6.57
CA ILE A 8 -2.10 7.08 5.53
C ILE A 8 -1.68 8.49 5.09
N ALA A 9 -2.65 9.38 4.86
CA ALA A 9 -2.38 10.75 4.45
C ALA A 9 -1.51 11.49 5.48
N ASP A 10 -1.71 11.24 6.78
CA ASP A 10 -0.91 11.85 7.85
C ASP A 10 0.57 11.44 7.84
N LEU A 11 0.92 10.33 7.21
CA LEU A 11 2.30 9.87 7.03
C LEU A 11 3.04 10.60 5.91
N VAL A 12 2.31 11.23 4.98
CA VAL A 12 2.89 11.93 3.83
C VAL A 12 3.27 13.36 4.26
N PRO A 13 4.53 13.79 4.16
CA PRO A 13 4.91 15.17 4.48
C PRO A 13 4.17 16.17 3.59
N PRO A 14 3.75 17.34 4.11
CA PRO A 14 3.12 18.37 3.29
C PRO A 14 4.03 18.84 2.16
N GLY A 15 3.43 19.15 0.99
CA GLY A 15 4.14 19.63 -0.19
C GLY A 15 4.97 18.59 -0.93
N SER A 16 4.86 17.30 -0.56
CA SER A 16 5.59 16.20 -1.21
C SER A 16 5.15 15.98 -2.65
N ARG A 17 6.10 15.53 -3.49
CA ARG A 17 5.81 14.89 -4.78
C ARG A 17 5.54 13.40 -4.53
N VAL A 18 4.33 12.97 -4.84
CA VAL A 18 3.82 11.64 -4.49
C VAL A 18 3.62 10.81 -5.76
N LEU A 19 4.11 9.58 -5.78
CA LEU A 19 3.76 8.55 -6.76
C LEU A 19 2.87 7.51 -6.07
N ASP A 20 1.66 7.29 -6.58
CA ASP A 20 0.73 6.31 -6.02
C ASP A 20 0.57 5.13 -6.99
N LEU A 21 1.15 4.00 -6.63
CA LEU A 21 1.16 2.78 -7.43
C LEU A 21 -0.08 1.94 -7.14
N GLY A 22 -0.97 1.83 -8.12
CA GLY A 22 -2.31 1.26 -7.96
C GLY A 22 -3.26 2.27 -7.32
N CYS A 23 -3.27 3.51 -7.83
CA CYS A 23 -3.98 4.64 -7.22
C CYS A 23 -5.52 4.50 -7.22
N GLY A 24 -6.06 3.50 -7.90
CA GLY A 24 -7.49 3.31 -8.01
C GLY A 24 -8.19 4.53 -8.62
N ASP A 25 -9.24 4.98 -7.98
CA ASP A 25 -10.01 6.15 -8.39
C ASP A 25 -9.36 7.51 -8.01
N GLY A 26 -8.11 7.52 -7.57
CA GLY A 26 -7.33 8.71 -7.26
C GLY A 26 -7.73 9.47 -5.98
N ARG A 27 -8.62 8.91 -5.15
CA ARG A 27 -9.15 9.60 -3.96
C ARG A 27 -8.08 9.99 -2.94
N LEU A 28 -7.01 9.18 -2.78
CA LEU A 28 -5.92 9.49 -1.86
C LEU A 28 -5.08 10.66 -2.37
N LEU A 29 -4.72 10.66 -3.65
CA LEU A 29 -3.97 11.75 -4.27
C LEU A 29 -4.76 13.06 -4.27
N ALA A 30 -6.06 13.02 -4.58
CA ALA A 30 -6.92 14.19 -4.49
C ALA A 30 -6.97 14.74 -3.05
N HIS A 31 -7.12 13.85 -2.06
CA HIS A 31 -7.11 14.24 -0.65
C HIS A 31 -5.76 14.87 -0.24
N LEU A 32 -4.63 14.29 -0.64
CA LEU A 32 -3.28 14.81 -0.35
C LEU A 32 -3.06 16.19 -1.00
N ARG A 33 -3.51 16.37 -2.24
CA ARG A 33 -3.48 17.67 -2.91
C ARG A 33 -4.26 18.72 -2.13
N ASP A 34 -5.51 18.41 -1.76
CA ASP A 34 -6.44 19.39 -1.21
C ASP A 34 -6.11 19.73 0.26
N THR A 35 -5.56 18.77 1.04
CA THR A 35 -5.34 18.95 2.47
C THR A 35 -3.88 19.18 2.85
N ARG A 36 -2.92 18.74 2.04
CA ARG A 36 -1.49 18.78 2.35
C ARG A 36 -0.64 19.51 1.30
N GLY A 37 -1.26 20.02 0.23
CA GLY A 37 -0.55 20.75 -0.83
C GLY A 37 0.42 19.88 -1.63
N CYS A 38 0.21 18.55 -1.64
CA CYS A 38 1.05 17.62 -2.38
C CYS A 38 0.76 17.71 -3.89
N THR A 39 1.80 17.47 -4.70
CA THR A 39 1.64 17.13 -6.11
C THR A 39 1.73 15.60 -6.26
N GLY A 40 0.95 15.01 -7.16
CA GLY A 40 0.92 13.56 -7.27
C GLY A 40 0.69 13.05 -8.67
N LEU A 41 1.27 11.89 -8.96
CA LEU A 41 1.01 11.09 -10.14
C LEU A 41 0.49 9.72 -9.68
N GLY A 42 -0.66 9.31 -10.21
CA GLY A 42 -1.18 7.96 -10.01
C GLY A 42 -0.73 7.01 -11.12
N VAL A 43 -0.58 5.75 -10.79
CA VAL A 43 -0.42 4.65 -11.74
C VAL A 43 -1.55 3.67 -11.51
N GLU A 44 -2.30 3.34 -12.57
CA GLU A 44 -3.43 2.41 -12.50
C GLU A 44 -3.51 1.62 -13.82
N ILE A 45 -3.88 0.35 -13.74
CA ILE A 45 -4.06 -0.51 -14.92
C ILE A 45 -5.51 -0.52 -15.41
N ASP A 46 -6.45 -0.36 -14.50
CA ASP A 46 -7.90 -0.41 -14.74
C ASP A 46 -8.36 0.92 -15.37
N ALA A 47 -8.89 0.84 -16.59
CA ALA A 47 -9.30 2.02 -17.34
C ALA A 47 -10.48 2.79 -16.69
N ASP A 48 -11.42 2.09 -16.06
CA ASP A 48 -12.58 2.74 -15.41
C ASP A 48 -12.15 3.52 -14.17
N LYS A 49 -11.21 2.97 -13.39
CA LYS A 49 -10.62 3.65 -12.23
C LYS A 49 -9.77 4.86 -12.67
N LEU A 50 -9.01 4.70 -13.76
CA LEU A 50 -8.23 5.79 -14.34
C LEU A 50 -9.13 6.96 -14.75
N ILE A 51 -10.24 6.71 -15.43
CA ILE A 51 -11.23 7.74 -15.80
C ILE A 51 -11.77 8.42 -14.54
N ALA A 52 -12.10 7.64 -13.50
CA ALA A 52 -12.59 8.19 -12.23
C ALA A 52 -11.55 9.07 -11.52
N ALA A 53 -10.27 8.77 -11.62
CA ALA A 53 -9.19 9.58 -11.08
C ALA A 53 -9.01 10.89 -11.85
N VAL A 54 -9.05 10.84 -13.19
CA VAL A 54 -9.02 12.05 -14.06
C VAL A 54 -10.18 12.98 -13.73
N GLN A 55 -11.38 12.46 -13.50
CA GLN A 55 -12.56 13.25 -13.12
C GLN A 55 -12.37 13.98 -11.78
N LYS A 56 -11.49 13.48 -10.89
CA LYS A 56 -11.11 14.18 -9.65
C LYS A 56 -9.93 15.14 -9.81
N GLY A 57 -9.48 15.36 -11.06
CA GLY A 57 -8.34 16.23 -11.36
C GLY A 57 -7.00 15.67 -10.85
N VAL A 58 -6.84 14.34 -10.86
CA VAL A 58 -5.60 13.67 -10.52
C VAL A 58 -4.88 13.30 -11.81
N ASP A 59 -3.58 13.60 -11.89
CA ASP A 59 -2.73 13.14 -12.98
C ASP A 59 -2.51 11.63 -12.82
N VAL A 60 -2.81 10.85 -13.87
CA VAL A 60 -2.68 9.39 -13.86
C VAL A 60 -2.08 8.86 -15.14
N LEU A 61 -1.32 7.79 -15.00
CA LEU A 61 -0.72 7.03 -16.08
C LEU A 61 -1.28 5.60 -16.09
N GLN A 62 -1.72 5.14 -17.25
CA GLN A 62 -2.08 3.74 -17.41
C GLN A 62 -0.81 2.92 -17.60
N LEU A 63 -0.47 2.11 -16.61
CA LEU A 63 0.74 1.27 -16.63
C LEU A 63 0.49 -0.01 -15.82
N ASP A 64 0.96 -1.13 -16.37
CA ASP A 64 1.09 -2.37 -15.63
C ASP A 64 2.38 -2.35 -14.79
N LEU A 65 2.23 -2.40 -13.48
CA LEU A 65 3.35 -2.37 -12.53
C LEU A 65 4.31 -3.56 -12.68
N GLU A 66 3.88 -4.65 -13.32
CA GLU A 66 4.74 -5.79 -13.66
C GLU A 66 5.84 -5.43 -14.69
N GLN A 67 5.64 -4.37 -15.47
CA GLN A 67 6.64 -3.85 -16.42
C GLN A 67 7.73 -3.03 -15.73
N GLY A 68 7.59 -2.76 -14.43
CA GLY A 68 8.53 -1.96 -13.65
C GLY A 68 8.33 -0.45 -13.80
N LEU A 69 9.20 0.32 -13.16
CA LEU A 69 9.13 1.77 -13.08
C LEU A 69 10.30 2.47 -13.81
N SER A 70 10.91 1.81 -14.80
CA SER A 70 12.13 2.29 -15.50
C SER A 70 11.98 3.66 -16.16
N MET A 71 10.75 4.11 -16.42
CA MET A 71 10.45 5.43 -16.94
C MET A 71 10.68 6.56 -15.93
N PHE A 72 10.72 6.24 -14.64
CA PHE A 72 10.96 7.21 -13.57
C PHE A 72 12.44 7.19 -13.16
N ALA A 73 13.03 8.37 -13.02
CA ALA A 73 14.40 8.51 -12.53
C ALA A 73 14.50 8.18 -11.03
N ASP A 74 15.71 7.85 -10.58
CA ASP A 74 16.01 7.64 -9.17
C ASP A 74 15.66 8.92 -8.37
N ASP A 75 15.12 8.73 -7.15
CA ASP A 75 14.75 9.79 -6.22
C ASP A 75 13.83 10.89 -6.83
N SER A 76 13.05 10.54 -7.88
CA SER A 76 12.17 11.50 -8.57
C SER A 76 10.91 11.85 -7.77
N PHE A 77 10.59 11.09 -6.72
CA PHE A 77 9.47 11.35 -5.82
C PHE A 77 9.93 11.40 -4.36
N ASP A 78 9.26 12.25 -3.58
CA ASP A 78 9.51 12.31 -2.13
C ASP A 78 8.86 11.13 -1.42
N VAL A 79 7.67 10.71 -1.89
CA VAL A 79 6.90 9.59 -1.35
C VAL A 79 6.38 8.69 -2.47
N VAL A 80 6.51 7.38 -2.31
CA VAL A 80 5.86 6.36 -3.14
C VAL A 80 4.85 5.60 -2.28
N LEU A 81 3.60 5.55 -2.73
CA LEU A 81 2.52 4.84 -2.06
C LEU A 81 2.25 3.50 -2.75
N GLN A 82 1.98 2.47 -1.99
CA GLN A 82 1.46 1.17 -2.42
C GLN A 82 0.37 0.71 -1.42
N ILE A 83 -0.82 1.25 -1.58
CA ILE A 83 -1.93 0.98 -0.65
C ILE A 83 -2.77 -0.17 -1.19
N ASP A 84 -2.72 -1.31 -0.51
CA ASP A 84 -3.36 -2.57 -0.91
C ASP A 84 -2.97 -3.08 -2.32
N THR A 85 -1.85 -2.60 -2.85
CA THR A 85 -1.38 -2.90 -4.20
C THR A 85 -0.43 -4.10 -4.23
N LEU A 86 0.47 -4.18 -3.24
CA LEU A 86 1.53 -5.19 -3.19
C LEU A 86 1.03 -6.65 -3.27
N PRO A 87 -0.10 -7.03 -2.65
CA PRO A 87 -0.64 -8.39 -2.76
C PRO A 87 -1.03 -8.80 -4.18
N ASN A 88 -1.26 -7.83 -5.08
CA ASN A 88 -1.69 -8.08 -6.46
C ASN A 88 -0.51 -8.17 -7.44
N ILE A 89 0.73 -7.92 -6.99
CA ILE A 89 1.94 -7.90 -7.82
C ILE A 89 2.64 -9.26 -7.76
N ARG A 90 3.01 -9.82 -8.93
CA ARG A 90 3.75 -11.11 -9.03
C ARG A 90 5.21 -10.94 -8.62
N HIS A 91 5.86 -9.87 -9.11
CA HIS A 91 7.27 -9.60 -8.86
C HIS A 91 7.46 -8.63 -7.68
N THR A 92 6.96 -9.02 -6.51
CA THR A 92 6.90 -8.22 -5.27
C THR A 92 8.27 -7.63 -4.86
N GLU A 93 9.35 -8.43 -4.95
CA GLU A 93 10.70 -7.94 -4.62
C GLU A 93 11.16 -6.82 -5.56
N ASN A 94 10.89 -6.96 -6.85
CA ASN A 94 11.23 -5.94 -7.83
C ASN A 94 10.43 -4.65 -7.58
N ALA A 95 9.14 -4.77 -7.30
CA ALA A 95 8.29 -3.62 -6.97
C ALA A 95 8.80 -2.88 -5.72
N LEU A 96 9.28 -3.59 -4.70
CA LEU A 96 9.86 -2.98 -3.50
C LEU A 96 11.19 -2.27 -3.80
N ARG A 97 12.08 -2.89 -4.59
CA ARG A 97 13.35 -2.25 -4.99
C ARG A 97 13.10 -1.01 -5.85
N GLU A 98 12.17 -1.07 -6.79
CA GLU A 98 11.78 0.07 -7.61
C GLU A 98 11.14 1.19 -6.76
N THR A 99 10.30 0.85 -5.79
CA THR A 99 9.76 1.82 -4.82
C THR A 99 10.88 2.58 -4.11
N ALA A 100 11.93 1.87 -3.66
CA ALA A 100 13.08 2.48 -2.99
C ALA A 100 14.03 3.20 -3.96
N ARG A 101 13.99 2.86 -5.25
CA ARG A 101 14.79 3.55 -6.27
C ARG A 101 14.17 4.89 -6.65
N VAL A 102 12.85 4.91 -6.91
CA VAL A 102 12.18 6.11 -7.42
C VAL A 102 11.75 7.07 -6.32
N GLY A 103 11.61 6.58 -5.06
CA GLY A 103 11.13 7.38 -3.94
C GLY A 103 12.06 7.36 -2.74
N ARG A 104 12.06 8.48 -2.00
CA ARG A 104 12.84 8.61 -0.75
C ARG A 104 12.16 7.93 0.43
N LEU A 105 10.83 7.89 0.43
CA LEU A 105 9.99 7.23 1.43
C LEU A 105 8.94 6.38 0.72
N GLY A 106 8.92 5.07 1.00
CA GLY A 106 7.83 4.18 0.61
C GLY A 106 6.82 4.04 1.73
N ILE A 107 5.53 4.18 1.45
CA ILE A 107 4.44 3.90 2.39
C ILE A 107 3.58 2.80 1.77
N LEU A 108 3.48 1.68 2.48
CA LEU A 108 2.80 0.49 1.98
C LEU A 108 1.76 0.02 2.99
N SER A 109 0.64 -0.46 2.48
CA SER A 109 -0.35 -1.17 3.31
C SER A 109 -0.83 -2.45 2.63
N PHE A 110 -1.27 -3.39 3.45
CA PHE A 110 -1.90 -4.63 3.00
C PHE A 110 -2.68 -5.30 4.15
N ALA A 111 -3.64 -6.14 3.80
CA ALA A 111 -4.37 -6.97 4.74
C ALA A 111 -3.42 -7.91 5.49
N ASN A 112 -3.41 -7.85 6.82
CA ASN A 112 -2.53 -8.66 7.66
C ASN A 112 -3.12 -10.05 7.90
N PHE A 113 -2.62 -11.05 7.17
CA PHE A 113 -3.09 -12.43 7.27
C PHE A 113 -2.80 -13.10 8.63
N ALA A 114 -1.95 -12.49 9.47
CA ALA A 114 -1.67 -12.97 10.83
C ALA A 114 -2.56 -12.34 11.91
N HIS A 115 -3.60 -11.57 11.56
CA HIS A 115 -4.56 -11.05 12.53
C HIS A 115 -5.21 -12.18 13.33
N TRP A 116 -5.44 -11.97 14.62
CA TRP A 116 -5.92 -13.03 15.54
C TRP A 116 -7.20 -13.73 15.06
N SER A 117 -8.15 -12.99 14.47
CA SER A 117 -9.40 -13.57 13.98
C SER A 117 -9.18 -14.51 12.78
N ILE A 118 -8.20 -14.20 11.92
CA ILE A 118 -7.81 -15.07 10.81
C ILE A 118 -7.21 -16.37 11.35
N ARG A 119 -6.30 -16.27 12.35
CA ARG A 119 -5.74 -17.45 12.99
C ARG A 119 -6.81 -18.38 13.56
N LEU A 120 -7.83 -17.82 14.24
CA LEU A 120 -8.94 -18.61 14.76
C LEU A 120 -9.75 -19.29 13.65
N ARG A 121 -10.03 -18.59 12.54
CA ARG A 121 -10.73 -19.19 11.39
C ARG A 121 -9.94 -20.33 10.77
N LEU A 122 -8.63 -20.18 10.61
CA LEU A 122 -7.76 -21.26 10.10
C LEU A 122 -7.77 -22.48 10.99
N LEU A 123 -7.87 -22.34 12.32
CA LEU A 123 -8.03 -23.48 13.23
C LEU A 123 -9.32 -24.26 13.00
N THR A 124 -10.35 -23.65 12.42
CA THR A 124 -11.59 -24.33 12.03
C THR A 124 -11.53 -24.96 10.63
N GLY A 125 -10.35 -24.92 9.96
CA GLY A 125 -10.15 -25.46 8.62
C GLY A 125 -10.76 -24.60 7.51
N ARG A 126 -11.06 -23.34 7.76
CA ARG A 126 -11.66 -22.42 6.77
C ARG A 126 -10.77 -21.23 6.50
N LEU A 127 -10.66 -20.83 5.21
CA LEU A 127 -10.00 -19.59 4.83
C LEU A 127 -10.85 -18.38 5.27
N PRO A 128 -10.20 -17.29 5.65
CA PRO A 128 -10.88 -16.12 6.15
C PRO A 128 -11.53 -15.32 5.00
N VAL A 129 -12.76 -14.86 5.24
CA VAL A 129 -13.36 -13.74 4.51
C VAL A 129 -13.61 -12.65 5.54
N THR A 130 -12.99 -11.48 5.34
CA THR A 130 -13.03 -10.33 6.27
C THR A 130 -13.26 -9.04 5.47
N PRO A 131 -13.55 -7.90 6.11
CA PRO A 131 -13.65 -6.63 5.39
C PRO A 131 -12.40 -6.27 4.57
N GLU A 132 -11.21 -6.64 5.07
CA GLU A 132 -9.92 -6.40 4.40
C GLU A 132 -9.58 -7.49 3.36
N LEU A 133 -10.22 -8.65 3.45
CA LEU A 133 -10.09 -9.78 2.52
C LEU A 133 -11.50 -10.24 2.10
N PRO A 134 -12.22 -9.44 1.29
CA PRO A 134 -13.65 -9.65 1.06
C PRO A 134 -13.99 -10.76 0.06
N TYR A 135 -12.99 -11.43 -0.48
CA TYR A 135 -13.12 -12.43 -1.53
C TYR A 135 -12.99 -13.85 -0.98
N GLU A 136 -13.64 -14.78 -1.64
CA GLU A 136 -13.39 -16.20 -1.46
C GLU A 136 -12.05 -16.60 -2.11
N TRP A 137 -11.47 -17.70 -1.67
CA TRP A 137 -10.16 -18.16 -2.14
C TRP A 137 -10.07 -18.39 -3.66
N TYR A 138 -11.19 -18.66 -4.33
CA TYR A 138 -11.25 -18.95 -5.75
C TYR A 138 -11.52 -17.73 -6.64
N ASN A 139 -11.91 -16.58 -6.10
CA ASN A 139 -12.20 -15.37 -6.87
C ASN A 139 -11.45 -14.11 -6.39
N THR A 140 -10.47 -14.30 -5.50
CA THR A 140 -9.65 -13.20 -5.00
C THR A 140 -8.68 -12.68 -6.06
N PRO A 141 -8.52 -11.36 -6.24
CA PRO A 141 -7.46 -10.79 -7.07
C PRO A 141 -6.08 -10.89 -6.40
N ASN A 142 -6.03 -11.16 -5.09
CA ASN A 142 -4.78 -11.22 -4.35
C ASN A 142 -3.97 -12.46 -4.76
N LEU A 143 -2.81 -12.23 -5.36
CA LEU A 143 -1.85 -13.28 -5.74
C LEU A 143 -0.95 -13.67 -4.56
N ARG A 144 -0.79 -12.79 -3.60
CA ARG A 144 0.06 -12.95 -2.42
C ARG A 144 -0.74 -12.69 -1.16
N ILE A 145 -0.42 -13.43 -0.12
CA ILE A 145 -0.85 -13.16 1.24
C ILE A 145 0.38 -12.76 2.05
N ALA A 146 0.24 -11.75 2.88
CA ALA A 146 1.35 -11.24 3.67
C ALA A 146 0.98 -11.15 5.15
N THR A 147 1.99 -11.32 5.98
CA THR A 147 1.90 -11.02 7.40
C THR A 147 2.83 -9.86 7.75
N TYR A 148 2.56 -9.20 8.86
CA TYR A 148 3.42 -8.15 9.38
C TYR A 148 4.89 -8.61 9.51
N ALA A 149 5.11 -9.81 10.04
CA ALA A 149 6.45 -10.35 10.26
C ALA A 149 7.14 -10.75 8.96
N ASP A 150 6.41 -11.34 8.00
CA ASP A 150 6.98 -11.75 6.72
C ASP A 150 7.39 -10.55 5.88
N PHE A 151 6.57 -9.49 5.89
CA PHE A 151 6.93 -8.26 5.19
C PHE A 151 8.18 -7.60 5.79
N THR A 152 8.32 -7.58 7.12
CA THR A 152 9.53 -7.05 7.76
C THR A 152 10.80 -7.77 7.27
N ARG A 153 10.74 -9.10 7.12
CA ARG A 153 11.86 -9.90 6.57
C ARG A 153 12.11 -9.60 5.10
N LEU A 154 11.04 -9.49 4.31
CA LEU A 154 11.13 -9.18 2.89
C LEU A 154 11.72 -7.79 2.64
N ALA A 155 11.30 -6.79 3.41
CA ALA A 155 11.86 -5.44 3.32
C ALA A 155 13.37 -5.45 3.55
N ALA A 156 13.84 -6.12 4.60
CA ALA A 156 15.29 -6.26 4.87
C ALA A 156 16.02 -7.00 3.74
N HIS A 157 15.43 -8.07 3.18
CA HIS A 157 15.99 -8.79 2.03
C HIS A 157 16.12 -7.91 0.78
N CYS A 158 15.18 -6.99 0.58
CA CYS A 158 15.21 -6.02 -0.52
C CYS A 158 16.15 -4.82 -0.28
N GLY A 159 16.89 -4.78 0.84
CA GLY A 159 17.76 -3.65 1.20
C GLY A 159 16.98 -2.43 1.68
N LEU A 160 15.82 -2.64 2.27
CA LEU A 160 14.98 -1.59 2.83
C LEU A 160 15.05 -1.57 4.37
N ARG A 161 15.13 -0.38 4.92
CA ARG A 161 14.97 -0.14 6.35
C ARG A 161 13.53 0.26 6.65
N VAL A 162 12.88 -0.45 7.55
CA VAL A 162 11.59 -0.05 8.09
C VAL A 162 11.81 1.08 9.10
N VAL A 163 11.30 2.27 8.80
CA VAL A 163 11.43 3.45 9.67
C VAL A 163 10.23 3.61 10.60
N GLN A 164 9.08 3.09 10.19
CA GLN A 164 7.87 3.05 10.99
C GLN A 164 7.01 1.89 10.55
N ALA A 165 6.37 1.21 11.49
CA ALA A 165 5.38 0.17 11.17
C ALA A 165 4.34 0.07 12.29
N PHE A 166 3.09 -0.14 11.89
CA PHE A 166 1.96 -0.29 12.82
C PHE A 166 0.83 -1.07 12.16
N GLY A 167 -0.15 -1.51 12.95
CA GLY A 167 -1.39 -2.08 12.45
C GLY A 167 -2.47 -1.02 12.32
N LEU A 168 -3.45 -1.27 11.45
CA LEU A 168 -4.73 -0.57 11.46
C LEU A 168 -5.86 -1.54 11.78
N ARG A 169 -6.89 -1.06 12.45
CA ARG A 169 -8.14 -1.78 12.68
C ARG A 169 -9.30 -0.81 12.71
N GLY A 170 -10.17 -0.90 11.71
CA GLY A 170 -11.30 0.03 11.58
C GLY A 170 -10.87 1.49 11.52
N GLY A 171 -9.76 1.82 10.83
CA GLY A 171 -9.20 3.16 10.72
C GLY A 171 -8.47 3.66 11.97
N ARG A 172 -8.26 2.81 13.00
CA ARG A 172 -7.52 3.17 14.23
C ARG A 172 -6.14 2.53 14.19
N ARG A 173 -5.13 3.32 14.51
CA ARG A 173 -3.75 2.86 14.62
C ARG A 173 -3.55 1.96 15.84
N ILE A 174 -2.83 0.85 15.65
CA ILE A 174 -2.48 -0.16 16.64
C ILE A 174 -0.96 -0.29 16.65
N ASP A 175 -0.33 0.18 17.71
CA ASP A 175 1.14 0.09 17.88
C ASP A 175 1.55 -1.15 18.69
N PHE A 176 0.77 -1.51 19.73
CA PHE A 176 1.04 -2.70 20.53
C PHE A 176 0.57 -3.97 19.82
N ALA A 177 1.45 -4.97 19.74
CA ALA A 177 1.17 -6.25 19.10
C ALA A 177 0.54 -6.08 17.68
N ALA A 178 1.03 -5.12 16.89
CA ALA A 178 0.47 -4.72 15.60
C ALA A 178 0.23 -5.90 14.65
N GLY A 179 1.16 -6.87 14.61
CA GLY A 179 1.02 -8.08 13.79
C GLY A 179 -0.08 -9.05 14.25
N LEU A 180 -0.60 -8.93 15.47
CA LEU A 180 -1.69 -9.76 16.00
C LEU A 180 -3.02 -9.04 16.01
N LEU A 181 -3.03 -7.75 16.35
CA LEU A 181 -4.24 -6.97 16.61
C LEU A 181 -4.64 -6.06 15.43
N GLY A 182 -3.71 -5.72 14.53
CA GLY A 182 -4.00 -4.97 13.31
C GLY A 182 -4.55 -5.89 12.22
N SER A 183 -5.72 -5.56 11.66
CA SER A 183 -6.30 -6.25 10.51
C SER A 183 -5.62 -5.84 9.19
N GLU A 184 -5.06 -4.66 9.14
CA GLU A 184 -4.16 -4.16 8.09
C GLU A 184 -2.78 -3.89 8.69
N ALA A 185 -1.74 -4.03 7.90
CA ALA A 185 -0.36 -3.67 8.24
C ALA A 185 0.05 -2.44 7.42
N VAL A 186 0.66 -1.45 8.06
CA VAL A 186 1.21 -0.25 7.42
C VAL A 186 2.69 -0.15 7.71
N PHE A 187 3.47 0.09 6.66
CA PHE A 187 4.91 0.21 6.73
C PHE A 187 5.39 1.48 6.03
N CYS A 188 6.28 2.21 6.69
CA CYS A 188 7.10 3.25 6.09
C CYS A 188 8.52 2.69 5.92
N VAL A 189 9.03 2.69 4.71
CA VAL A 189 10.33 2.12 4.38
C VAL A 189 11.20 3.14 3.65
N GLN A 190 12.51 3.02 3.82
CA GLN A 190 13.52 3.79 3.09
C GLN A 190 14.63 2.84 2.63
N ARG A 191 15.44 3.27 1.66
CA ARG A 191 16.68 2.59 1.31
C ARG A 191 17.57 2.47 2.55
N ALA A 192 18.16 1.29 2.79
CA ALA A 192 19.05 1.02 3.92
C ALA A 192 20.39 1.73 3.79
#